data_5eee6b3b79c801b5ee1ce66872a79d79
#
_entry.id   5eee6b3b79c801b5ee1ce66872a79d79
#
_cell.length_a   1.000
_cell.length_b   1.000
_cell.length_c   1.000
_cell.angle_alpha   90.00
_cell.angle_beta   90.00
_cell.angle_gamma   90.00
#
_symmetry.space_group_name_H-M   'P 1'
#
loop_
_entity.id
_entity.type
_entity.pdbx_description
1 polymer ?
#
loop_
_entity_poly.entity_id
_entity_poly.type
_entity_poly.pdbx_seq_one_letter_code
_entity_poly.pdbx_strand_id
1 'polypeptide(L)'
;MATGPDILIIDDDRDLVNSVRIILESKNYQVRAAHNGKDGYAQVEEKTPDLIILDVMMATDTEGFDLAFKLQRNPAYRNIPILLASGFTEKMAREGPEPFQHVLGESWPVAHFMEKPIDPEELLSVVNNLLKGDA
;
A
#
# COMPACT_ATOMS: atom_id res chain seq x y z
N MET A 1 -0.48 14.61 -19.41
CA MET A 1 -0.16 14.90 -18.01
C MET A 1 -1.21 14.25 -17.11
N ALA A 2 -0.77 13.54 -16.08
CA ALA A 2 -1.71 12.87 -15.16
C ALA A 2 -2.45 13.90 -14.31
N THR A 3 -3.77 13.79 -14.26
CA THR A 3 -4.62 14.72 -13.51
C THR A 3 -5.53 13.99 -12.53
N GLY A 4 -5.45 12.66 -12.47
CA GLY A 4 -6.29 11.86 -11.61
C GLY A 4 -5.81 11.82 -10.17
N PRO A 5 -6.39 10.92 -9.36
CA PRO A 5 -6.02 10.77 -7.95
C PRO A 5 -4.53 10.52 -7.75
N ASP A 6 -4.03 10.94 -6.61
CA ASP A 6 -2.62 10.83 -6.23
C ASP A 6 -2.41 9.52 -5.45
N ILE A 7 -1.55 8.66 -5.97
CA ILE A 7 -1.24 7.36 -5.37
C ILE A 7 0.22 7.35 -4.94
N LEU A 8 0.46 7.01 -3.67
CA LEU A 8 1.81 6.87 -3.13
C LEU A 8 2.15 5.38 -3.03
N ILE A 9 3.25 4.98 -3.67
CA ILE A 9 3.76 3.60 -3.60
C ILE A 9 4.95 3.58 -2.66
N ILE A 10 4.91 2.72 -1.65
CA ILE A 10 5.99 2.56 -0.68
C ILE A 10 6.49 1.12 -0.77
N ASP A 11 7.63 0.92 -1.42
CA ASP A 11 8.20 -0.41 -1.68
C ASP A 11 9.68 -0.24 -1.98
N ASP A 12 10.53 -1.09 -1.41
CA ASP A 12 11.97 -1.02 -1.63
C ASP A 12 12.42 -1.65 -2.95
N ASP A 13 11.53 -2.35 -3.64
CA ASP A 13 11.80 -2.93 -4.95
C ASP A 13 11.53 -1.88 -6.03
N ARG A 14 12.61 -1.26 -6.52
CA ARG A 14 12.50 -0.17 -7.50
C ARG A 14 11.94 -0.61 -8.84
N ASP A 15 12.21 -1.85 -9.25
CA ASP A 15 11.67 -2.39 -10.50
C ASP A 15 10.17 -2.57 -10.42
N LEU A 16 9.69 -3.08 -9.28
CA LEU A 16 8.26 -3.21 -9.05
C LEU A 16 7.58 -1.84 -9.04
N VAL A 17 8.18 -0.87 -8.36
CA VAL A 17 7.64 0.49 -8.31
C VAL A 17 7.50 1.05 -9.72
N ASN A 18 8.52 0.88 -10.56
CA ASN A 18 8.47 1.37 -11.92
C ASN A 18 7.37 0.69 -12.74
N SER A 19 7.22 -0.62 -12.59
CA SER A 19 6.17 -1.37 -13.29
C SER A 19 4.77 -0.91 -12.86
N VAL A 20 4.56 -0.76 -11.56
CA VAL A 20 3.26 -0.32 -11.03
C VAL A 20 2.98 1.12 -11.47
N ARG A 21 4.00 1.97 -11.46
CA ARG A 21 3.85 3.36 -11.92
C ARG A 21 3.36 3.41 -13.36
N ILE A 22 3.96 2.64 -14.24
CA ILE A 22 3.55 2.61 -15.66
C ILE A 22 2.08 2.20 -15.79
N ILE A 23 1.68 1.16 -15.06
CA ILE A 23 0.31 0.66 -15.09
C ILE A 23 -0.67 1.76 -14.64
N LEU A 24 -0.38 2.40 -13.52
CA LEU A 24 -1.27 3.40 -12.95
C LEU A 24 -1.32 4.68 -13.78
N GLU A 25 -0.16 5.13 -14.26
CA GLU A 25 -0.11 6.35 -15.08
C GLU A 25 -0.84 6.17 -16.41
N SER A 26 -0.96 4.93 -16.90
CA SER A 26 -1.73 4.65 -18.12
C SER A 26 -3.22 4.98 -17.95
N LYS A 27 -3.69 5.08 -16.71
CA LYS A 27 -5.08 5.43 -16.38
C LYS A 27 -5.18 6.83 -15.77
N ASN A 28 -4.18 7.67 -16.01
CA ASN A 28 -4.15 9.06 -15.57
C ASN A 28 -4.03 9.26 -14.06
N TYR A 29 -3.67 8.23 -13.30
CA TYR A 29 -3.37 8.42 -11.88
C TYR A 29 -2.01 9.13 -11.74
N GLN A 30 -1.89 9.98 -10.73
CA GLN A 30 -0.61 10.57 -10.37
C GLN A 30 0.09 9.62 -9.42
N VAL A 31 1.38 9.37 -9.63
CA VAL A 31 2.12 8.37 -8.84
C VAL A 31 3.35 9.00 -8.22
N ARG A 32 3.49 8.85 -6.91
CA ARG A 32 4.69 9.20 -6.16
C ARG A 32 5.24 7.93 -5.54
N ALA A 33 6.52 7.90 -5.21
CA ALA A 33 7.15 6.71 -4.68
C ALA A 33 8.06 7.03 -3.50
N ALA A 34 8.13 6.09 -2.57
CA ALA A 34 9.12 6.06 -1.50
C ALA A 34 9.60 4.63 -1.37
N HIS A 35 10.81 4.45 -0.84
CA HIS A 35 11.43 3.13 -0.83
C HIS A 35 11.69 2.59 0.57
N ASN A 36 11.14 3.26 1.58
CA ASN A 36 11.16 2.80 2.97
C ASN A 36 10.05 3.51 3.74
N GLY A 37 9.81 3.04 4.96
CA GLY A 37 8.72 3.57 5.78
C GLY A 37 8.89 5.02 6.17
N LYS A 38 10.13 5.41 6.51
CA LYS A 38 10.43 6.78 6.92
C LYS A 38 10.14 7.77 5.79
N ASP A 39 10.66 7.48 4.61
CA ASP A 39 10.43 8.34 3.45
C ASP A 39 8.97 8.31 3.03
N GLY A 40 8.31 7.16 3.16
CA GLY A 40 6.89 7.05 2.88
C GLY A 40 6.05 7.95 3.76
N TYR A 41 6.33 7.96 5.05
CA TYR A 41 5.62 8.82 5.98
C TYR A 41 5.87 10.30 5.67
N ALA A 42 7.13 10.66 5.35
CA ALA A 42 7.47 12.02 4.97
C ALA A 42 6.69 12.48 3.72
N GLN A 43 6.50 11.59 2.75
CA GLN A 43 5.71 11.90 1.55
C GLN A 43 4.25 12.14 1.90
N VAL A 44 3.69 11.38 2.84
CA VAL A 44 2.31 11.59 3.31
C VAL A 44 2.18 12.96 3.97
N GLU A 45 3.17 13.34 4.78
CA GLU A 45 3.15 14.64 5.45
C GLU A 45 3.28 15.81 4.46
N GLU A 46 4.07 15.60 3.41
CA GLU A 46 4.26 16.64 2.38
C GLU A 46 2.97 16.90 1.60
N LYS A 47 2.29 15.83 1.21
CA LYS A 47 1.01 15.91 0.52
C LYS A 47 0.23 14.62 0.77
N THR A 48 -0.94 14.73 1.36
CA THR A 48 -1.78 13.57 1.67
C THR A 48 -2.23 12.89 0.37
N PRO A 49 -1.87 11.62 0.17
CA PRO A 49 -2.30 10.90 -1.04
C PRO A 49 -3.76 10.46 -0.94
N ASP A 50 -4.33 10.11 -2.07
CA ASP A 50 -5.68 9.54 -2.13
C ASP A 50 -5.69 8.05 -1.83
N LEU A 51 -4.56 7.39 -2.05
CA LEU A 51 -4.41 5.96 -1.79
C LEU A 51 -2.92 5.64 -1.59
N ILE A 52 -2.63 4.69 -0.72
CA ILE A 52 -1.26 4.21 -0.51
C ILE A 52 -1.18 2.74 -0.90
N ILE A 53 -0.19 2.38 -1.74
CA ILE A 53 0.17 1.00 -2.02
C ILE A 53 1.44 0.73 -1.22
N LEU A 54 1.36 -0.22 -0.30
CA LEU A 54 2.39 -0.41 0.73
C LEU A 54 2.89 -1.85 0.73
N ASP A 55 4.21 -2.02 0.63
CA ASP A 55 4.83 -3.32 0.82
C ASP A 55 5.01 -3.57 2.31
N VAL A 56 4.63 -4.76 2.76
CA VAL A 56 4.74 -5.11 4.18
C VAL A 56 6.16 -5.50 4.56
N MET A 57 6.91 -6.09 3.63
CA MET A 57 8.25 -6.63 3.92
C MET A 57 9.33 -5.81 3.20
N MET A 58 9.75 -4.71 3.81
CA MET A 58 10.82 -3.87 3.29
C MET A 58 12.15 -4.19 4.00
N ALA A 59 12.75 -3.21 4.67
CA ALA A 59 14.03 -3.42 5.35
C ALA A 59 13.93 -4.42 6.50
N THR A 60 12.78 -4.47 7.15
CA THR A 60 12.48 -5.46 8.19
C THR A 60 11.17 -6.15 7.84
N ASP A 61 10.90 -7.29 8.50
CA ASP A 61 9.69 -8.06 8.25
C ASP A 61 8.41 -7.31 8.63
N THR A 62 8.52 -6.25 9.42
CA THR A 62 7.35 -5.55 9.96
C THR A 62 7.29 -4.08 9.59
N GLU A 63 8.25 -3.57 8.82
CA GLU A 63 8.30 -2.12 8.54
C GLU A 63 7.00 -1.60 7.90
N GLY A 64 6.44 -2.34 6.96
CA GLY A 64 5.20 -1.95 6.31
C GLY A 64 4.02 -1.94 7.27
N PHE A 65 3.93 -2.95 8.14
CA PHE A 65 2.88 -2.99 9.17
C PHE A 65 3.01 -1.84 10.15
N ASP A 66 4.24 -1.55 10.59
CA ASP A 66 4.49 -0.45 11.52
C ASP A 66 4.02 0.88 10.93
N LEU A 67 4.31 1.09 9.65
CA LEU A 67 3.87 2.30 8.96
C LEU A 67 2.33 2.36 8.86
N ALA A 68 1.69 1.24 8.52
CA ALA A 68 0.23 1.20 8.42
C ALA A 68 -0.42 1.54 9.76
N PHE A 69 0.09 0.98 10.86
CA PHE A 69 -0.43 1.27 12.19
C PHE A 69 -0.17 2.73 12.58
N LYS A 70 0.99 3.27 12.23
CA LYS A 70 1.31 4.67 12.51
C LYS A 70 0.35 5.61 11.80
N LEU A 71 0.03 5.31 10.55
CA LEU A 71 -0.93 6.11 9.78
C LEU A 71 -2.34 6.02 10.39
N GLN A 72 -2.74 4.82 10.79
CA GLN A 72 -4.06 4.62 11.40
C GLN A 72 -4.22 5.40 12.70
N ARG A 73 -3.16 5.54 13.47
CA ARG A 73 -3.21 6.26 14.74
C ARG A 73 -3.28 7.77 14.59
N ASN A 74 -2.98 8.29 13.41
CA ASN A 74 -3.01 9.74 13.16
C ASN A 74 -4.36 10.13 12.57
N PRO A 75 -5.17 10.96 13.27
CA PRO A 75 -6.48 11.36 12.74
C PRO A 75 -6.45 12.01 11.37
N ALA A 76 -5.33 12.65 11.01
CA ALA A 76 -5.19 13.30 9.71
C ALA A 76 -5.05 12.28 8.57
N TYR A 77 -4.59 11.05 8.86
CA TYR A 77 -4.24 10.08 7.83
C TYR A 77 -5.00 8.77 7.93
N ARG A 78 -5.77 8.55 8.99
CA ARG A 78 -6.43 7.26 9.22
C ARG A 78 -7.43 6.87 8.14
N ASN A 79 -7.95 7.83 7.40
CA ASN A 79 -8.95 7.56 6.37
C ASN A 79 -8.36 7.30 4.99
N ILE A 80 -7.03 7.38 4.83
CA ILE A 80 -6.39 7.07 3.56
C ILE A 80 -6.49 5.55 3.35
N PRO A 81 -7.11 5.07 2.25
CA PRO A 81 -7.13 3.63 2.00
C PRO A 81 -5.72 3.11 1.72
N ILE A 82 -5.37 1.99 2.33
CA ILE A 82 -4.07 1.36 2.15
C ILE A 82 -4.27 0.01 1.48
N LEU A 83 -3.64 -0.15 0.31
CA LEU A 83 -3.57 -1.42 -0.40
C LEU A 83 -2.22 -2.06 -0.04
N LEU A 84 -2.27 -3.15 0.69
CA LEU A 84 -1.06 -3.88 1.07
C LEU A 84 -0.70 -4.84 -0.07
N ALA A 85 0.49 -4.70 -0.63
CA ALA A 85 0.95 -5.53 -1.74
C ALA A 85 2.30 -6.14 -1.38
N SER A 86 2.37 -7.47 -1.29
CA SER A 86 3.57 -8.12 -0.79
C SER A 86 3.63 -9.59 -1.22
N GLY A 87 4.81 -10.22 -1.04
CA GLY A 87 4.95 -11.67 -1.12
C GLY A 87 4.37 -12.39 0.08
N PHE A 88 3.78 -11.66 1.00
CA PHE A 88 3.11 -12.17 2.18
C PHE A 88 1.90 -13.03 1.78
N THR A 89 1.81 -14.23 2.33
CA THR A 89 0.75 -15.19 1.98
C THR A 89 -0.14 -15.48 3.17
N GLU A 90 -1.29 -16.11 2.90
CA GLU A 90 -2.18 -16.56 3.96
C GLU A 90 -1.46 -17.52 4.92
N LYS A 91 -0.54 -18.32 4.39
CA LYS A 91 0.26 -19.21 5.21
C LYS A 91 1.12 -18.42 6.19
N MET A 92 1.76 -17.34 5.74
CA MET A 92 2.55 -16.47 6.61
C MET A 92 1.66 -15.81 7.66
N ALA A 93 0.44 -15.47 7.29
CA ALA A 93 -0.51 -14.85 8.22
C ALA A 93 -0.82 -15.80 9.40
N ARG A 94 -0.84 -17.11 9.16
CA ARG A 94 -1.12 -18.11 10.19
C ARG A 94 0.11 -18.58 10.93
N GLU A 95 1.25 -18.73 10.24
CA GLU A 95 2.45 -19.35 10.78
C GLU A 95 3.61 -18.38 11.00
N GLY A 96 3.51 -17.15 10.52
CA GLY A 96 4.57 -16.17 10.62
C GLY A 96 4.62 -15.45 11.96
N PRO A 97 5.42 -14.39 12.07
CA PRO A 97 5.49 -13.55 13.26
C PRO A 97 4.12 -13.01 13.67
N GLU A 98 3.98 -12.63 14.93
CA GLU A 98 2.70 -12.18 15.47
C GLU A 98 1.97 -11.14 14.63
N PRO A 99 2.62 -10.09 14.07
CA PRO A 99 1.89 -9.14 13.24
C PRO A 99 1.18 -9.77 12.05
N PHE A 100 1.75 -10.83 11.48
CA PHE A 100 1.15 -11.54 10.35
C PHE A 100 -0.04 -12.38 10.80
N GLN A 101 0.01 -12.94 11.99
CA GLN A 101 -1.04 -13.82 12.49
C GLN A 101 -2.35 -13.08 12.76
N HIS A 102 -2.29 -11.77 12.96
CA HIS A 102 -3.47 -10.95 13.24
C HIS A 102 -4.25 -10.54 11.99
N VAL A 103 -3.67 -10.73 10.80
CA VAL A 103 -4.31 -10.31 9.55
C VAL A 103 -5.67 -10.97 9.33
N LEU A 104 -5.82 -12.22 9.71
CA LEU A 104 -7.03 -13.00 9.41
C LEU A 104 -8.16 -12.82 10.41
N GLY A 105 -7.91 -12.38 11.62
CA GLY A 105 -8.91 -12.37 12.66
C GLY A 105 -9.14 -11.05 13.36
N GLU A 106 -8.37 -10.03 13.03
CA GLU A 106 -8.39 -8.78 13.77
C GLU A 106 -8.74 -7.60 12.87
N SER A 107 -9.12 -6.49 13.52
CA SER A 107 -9.28 -5.23 12.82
C SER A 107 -7.91 -4.80 12.27
N TRP A 108 -7.82 -4.61 10.98
CA TRP A 108 -6.58 -4.42 10.26
C TRP A 108 -6.55 -3.03 9.61
N PRO A 109 -5.45 -2.25 9.73
CA PRO A 109 -5.43 -0.88 9.23
C PRO A 109 -5.18 -0.78 7.72
N VAL A 110 -5.63 -1.76 6.94
CA VAL A 110 -5.52 -1.72 5.48
C VAL A 110 -6.87 -2.03 4.87
N ALA A 111 -7.15 -1.41 3.72
CA ALA A 111 -8.42 -1.58 3.04
C ALA A 111 -8.46 -2.85 2.20
N HIS A 112 -7.31 -3.31 1.71
CA HIS A 112 -7.26 -4.50 0.86
C HIS A 112 -5.85 -5.08 0.87
N PHE A 113 -5.74 -6.36 0.60
CA PHE A 113 -4.47 -7.07 0.52
C PHE A 113 -4.32 -7.68 -0.87
N MET A 114 -3.13 -7.53 -1.48
CA MET A 114 -2.83 -8.12 -2.78
C MET A 114 -1.50 -8.85 -2.71
N GLU A 115 -1.46 -10.06 -3.23
CA GLU A 115 -0.28 -10.89 -3.21
C GLU A 115 0.57 -10.66 -4.47
N LYS A 116 1.89 -10.60 -4.31
CA LYS A 116 2.81 -10.53 -5.45
C LYS A 116 2.97 -11.90 -6.07
N PRO A 117 3.17 -12.03 -7.39
CA PRO A 117 3.33 -10.94 -8.36
C PRO A 117 2.00 -10.24 -8.65
N ILE A 118 2.07 -8.93 -8.89
CA ILE A 118 0.89 -8.12 -9.08
C ILE A 118 0.35 -8.26 -10.49
N ASP A 119 -0.93 -8.65 -10.61
CA ASP A 119 -1.61 -8.67 -11.89
C ASP A 119 -2.11 -7.26 -12.23
N PRO A 120 -1.73 -6.71 -13.41
CA PRO A 120 -2.10 -5.34 -13.77
C PRO A 120 -3.61 -5.08 -13.77
N GLU A 121 -4.41 -6.01 -14.29
CA GLU A 121 -5.86 -5.83 -14.34
C GLU A 121 -6.47 -5.83 -12.95
N GLU A 122 -6.02 -6.75 -12.10
CA GLU A 122 -6.48 -6.81 -10.72
C GLU A 122 -6.10 -5.54 -9.97
N LEU A 123 -4.86 -5.06 -10.16
CA LEU A 123 -4.39 -3.83 -9.52
C LEU A 123 -5.29 -2.65 -9.89
N LEU A 124 -5.56 -2.47 -11.18
CA LEU A 124 -6.39 -1.36 -11.64
C LEU A 124 -7.81 -1.44 -11.10
N SER A 125 -8.37 -2.65 -11.04
CA SER A 125 -9.70 -2.87 -10.50
C SER A 125 -9.77 -2.53 -9.02
N VAL A 126 -8.81 -3.02 -8.23
CA VAL A 126 -8.78 -2.79 -6.79
C VAL A 126 -8.56 -1.31 -6.49
N VAL A 127 -7.61 -0.67 -7.18
CA VAL A 127 -7.34 0.76 -6.98
C VAL A 127 -8.58 1.59 -7.29
N ASN A 128 -9.23 1.31 -8.41
CA ASN A 128 -10.45 2.03 -8.78
C ASN A 128 -11.55 1.88 -7.73
N ASN A 129 -11.75 0.66 -7.22
CA ASN A 129 -12.76 0.40 -6.21
C ASN A 129 -12.44 1.10 -4.88
N LEU A 130 -11.19 1.07 -4.46
CA LEU A 130 -10.79 1.72 -3.21
C LEU A 130 -10.94 3.24 -3.29
N LEU A 131 -10.62 3.83 -4.44
CA LEU A 131 -10.77 5.27 -4.65
C LEU A 131 -12.22 5.71 -4.66
N LYS A 132 -13.14 4.81 -5.01
CA LYS A 132 -14.58 5.07 -4.97
C LYS A 132 -15.19 4.79 -3.60
N GLY A 133 -14.44 4.21 -2.68
CA GLY A 133 -14.96 3.79 -1.39
C GLY A 133 -15.69 2.44 -1.43
N ASP A 134 -15.52 1.67 -2.49
CA ASP A 134 -16.18 0.38 -2.68
C ASP A 134 -15.25 -0.78 -2.29
N ALA A 135 -14.63 -0.68 -1.16
CA ALA A 135 -13.63 -1.67 -0.72
C ALA A 135 -14.22 -3.07 -0.53
#